data_a34dff5593290a8976f78f706aafb900
#
_entry.id   a34dff5593290a8976f78f706aafb900
#
_cell.length_a   1.000
_cell.length_b   1.000
_cell.length_c   1.000
_cell.angle_alpha   90.00
_cell.angle_beta   90.00
_cell.angle_gamma   90.00
#
_symmetry.space_group_name_H-M   'P 1'
#
loop_
_entity.id
_entity.type
_entity.pdbx_description
1 polymer ?
#
loop_
_entity_poly.entity_id
_entity_poly.type
_entity_poly.pdbx_seq_one_letter_code
_entity_poly.pdbx_strand_id
1 'polypeptide(L)'
;LVDIIKETKSNWRFIFESPLYETINFTPGQLVQLVAKPYGPADGTDSIQRNYSVASWPDGSNKFELIITYLKGGKMSEYLFNEAKVGDEFAYNGPMGIFTLPENLEERDIFFVATGSGVSPFRSMLGHIANSKIPTKNIKLFFGTRTEKDIPYYEEMKNFEKQIPNFEYVPCLSREKWEGHNG
;
A
#
# COMPACT_ATOMS: atom_id res chain seq x y z
N LEU A 1 -1.78 16.17 -0.07
CA LEU A 1 -1.18 15.33 -1.10
C LEU A 1 0.12 15.97 -1.58
N VAL A 2 1.25 15.30 -1.38
CA VAL A 2 2.58 15.87 -1.67
C VAL A 2 3.27 15.21 -2.87
N ASP A 3 2.83 14.01 -3.27
CA ASP A 3 3.37 13.37 -4.48
C ASP A 3 2.37 12.37 -5.08
N ILE A 4 2.45 12.15 -6.40
CA ILE A 4 1.69 11.17 -7.18
C ILE A 4 2.65 10.43 -8.10
N ILE A 5 2.81 9.13 -7.88
CA ILE A 5 3.69 8.27 -8.67
C ILE A 5 2.85 7.24 -9.44
N LYS A 6 2.98 7.23 -10.76
CA LYS A 6 2.32 6.26 -11.64
C LYS A 6 3.11 4.95 -11.63
N GLU A 7 2.79 4.07 -10.71
CA GLU A 7 3.50 2.81 -10.50
C GLU A 7 3.26 1.82 -11.65
N THR A 8 1.98 1.62 -12.01
CA THR A 8 1.57 0.86 -13.18
C THR A 8 0.46 1.60 -13.92
N LYS A 9 -0.02 1.06 -15.02
CA LYS A 9 -1.16 1.65 -15.76
C LYS A 9 -2.40 1.84 -14.87
N SER A 10 -2.65 0.96 -13.94
CA SER A 10 -3.86 0.94 -13.12
C SER A 10 -3.63 1.18 -11.63
N ASN A 11 -2.38 1.18 -11.17
CA ASN A 11 -2.05 1.38 -9.76
C ASN A 11 -1.14 2.59 -9.63
N TRP A 12 -1.60 3.62 -8.90
CA TRP A 12 -0.81 4.80 -8.61
C TRP A 12 -0.58 4.93 -7.12
N ARG A 13 0.57 5.50 -6.77
CA ARG A 13 0.96 5.81 -5.40
C ARG A 13 0.64 7.26 -5.10
N PHE A 14 0.00 7.50 -3.98
CA PHE A 14 -0.33 8.82 -3.48
C PHE A 14 0.33 9.01 -2.12
N ILE A 15 1.22 9.99 -2.03
CA ILE A 15 1.95 10.32 -0.80
C ILE A 15 1.28 11.51 -0.14
N PHE A 16 0.85 11.31 1.08
CA PHE A 16 0.21 12.35 1.90
C PHE A 16 1.15 12.77 3.02
N GLU A 17 1.08 14.04 3.38
CA GLU A 17 1.78 14.64 4.51
C GLU A 17 0.75 15.27 5.44
N SER A 18 0.85 15.01 6.74
CA SER A 18 -0.01 15.64 7.73
C SER A 18 0.70 16.84 8.37
N PRO A 19 0.21 18.06 8.14
CA PRO A 19 0.81 19.23 8.78
C PRO A 19 0.48 19.34 10.27
N LEU A 20 -0.42 18.50 10.78
CA LEU A 20 -0.87 18.53 12.18
C LEU A 20 0.05 17.75 13.12
N TYR A 21 0.91 16.91 12.58
CA TYR A 21 1.77 16.01 13.37
C TYR A 21 3.19 16.06 12.85
N GLU A 22 4.15 16.04 13.76
CA GLU A 22 5.58 15.88 13.41
C GLU A 22 5.88 14.46 12.94
N THR A 23 5.12 13.50 13.46
CA THR A 23 5.24 12.08 13.11
C THR A 23 3.86 11.43 13.08
N ILE A 24 3.61 10.61 12.07
CA ILE A 24 2.43 9.75 12.03
C ILE A 24 2.81 8.36 12.54
N ASN A 25 2.26 8.00 13.69
CA ASN A 25 2.46 6.68 14.28
C ASN A 25 1.36 5.73 13.85
N PHE A 26 1.73 4.61 13.25
CA PHE A 26 0.81 3.53 12.89
C PHE A 26 1.53 2.18 13.00
N THR A 27 0.75 1.11 13.15
CA THR A 27 1.26 -0.25 13.07
C THR A 27 1.17 -0.75 11.62
N PRO A 28 2.25 -1.32 11.04
CA PRO A 28 2.22 -1.88 9.69
C PRO A 28 1.04 -2.82 9.47
N GLY A 29 0.30 -2.59 8.38
CA GLY A 29 -0.94 -3.31 8.08
C GLY A 29 -2.22 -2.54 8.42
N GLN A 30 -2.14 -1.48 9.23
CA GLN A 30 -3.26 -0.59 9.48
C GLN A 30 -3.69 0.19 8.22
N LEU A 31 -4.87 0.75 8.29
CA LEU A 31 -5.50 1.53 7.22
C LEU A 31 -5.85 2.95 7.67
N VAL A 32 -6.08 3.80 6.71
CA VAL A 32 -6.74 5.09 6.91
C VAL A 32 -8.02 5.14 6.08
N GLN A 33 -9.02 5.84 6.58
CA GLN A 33 -10.17 6.24 5.79
C GLN A 33 -9.89 7.60 5.17
N LEU A 34 -9.61 7.62 3.88
CA LEU A 34 -9.40 8.85 3.13
C LEU A 34 -10.75 9.50 2.80
N VAL A 35 -10.83 10.81 2.99
CA VAL A 35 -12.02 11.62 2.73
C VAL A 35 -11.66 12.70 1.71
N ALA A 36 -12.22 12.59 0.52
CA ALA A 36 -12.13 13.65 -0.49
C ALA A 36 -13.18 14.72 -0.22
N LYS A 37 -12.86 15.97 -0.57
CA LYS A 37 -13.83 17.09 -0.49
C LYS A 37 -15.10 16.75 -1.27
N PRO A 38 -16.26 17.19 -0.78
CA PRO A 38 -17.52 16.84 -1.41
C PRO A 38 -17.59 17.38 -2.84
N TYR A 39 -17.95 16.51 -3.75
CA TYR A 39 -18.56 16.89 -5.00
C TYR A 39 -20.04 17.20 -4.71
N GLY A 40 -20.37 18.43 -4.37
CA GLY A 40 -21.74 18.79 -4.05
C GLY A 40 -21.85 20.06 -3.20
N PRO A 41 -23.07 20.51 -2.87
CA PRO A 41 -23.27 21.71 -2.08
C PRO A 41 -22.56 21.62 -0.72
N ALA A 42 -22.20 22.76 -0.17
CA ALA A 42 -21.34 22.96 0.99
C ALA A 42 -21.84 22.35 2.33
N ASP A 43 -22.90 21.54 2.31
CA ASP A 43 -23.51 20.92 3.49
C ASP A 43 -22.86 19.62 3.97
N GLY A 44 -21.79 19.16 3.30
CA GLY A 44 -21.00 18.03 3.75
C GLY A 44 -21.61 16.65 3.53
N THR A 45 -22.78 16.55 2.88
CA THR A 45 -23.52 15.29 2.74
C THR A 45 -22.96 14.34 1.66
N ASP A 46 -22.11 14.84 0.75
CA ASP A 46 -21.58 14.07 -0.38
C ASP A 46 -20.07 13.78 -0.32
N SER A 47 -19.50 13.71 0.87
CA SER A 47 -18.08 13.35 0.99
C SER A 47 -17.83 11.92 0.52
N ILE A 48 -16.82 11.75 -0.33
CA ILE A 48 -16.37 10.43 -0.76
C ILE A 48 -15.40 9.90 0.29
N GLN A 49 -15.77 8.80 0.95
CA GLN A 49 -14.94 8.17 1.97
C GLN A 49 -14.58 6.75 1.55
N ARG A 50 -13.29 6.39 1.60
CA ARG A 50 -12.81 5.03 1.31
C ARG A 50 -11.66 4.66 2.21
N ASN A 51 -11.66 3.39 2.60
CA ASN A 51 -10.59 2.81 3.41
C ASN A 51 -9.46 2.31 2.52
N TYR A 52 -8.23 2.66 2.89
CA TYR A 52 -7.02 2.21 2.21
C TYR A 52 -5.98 1.77 3.23
N SER A 53 -5.43 0.56 3.06
CA SER A 53 -4.27 0.14 3.85
C SER A 53 -3.08 1.05 3.56
N VAL A 54 -2.36 1.44 4.60
CA VAL A 54 -1.13 2.21 4.46
C VAL A 54 -0.06 1.32 3.82
N ALA A 55 0.56 1.81 2.75
CA ALA A 55 1.56 1.07 1.99
C ALA A 55 3.00 1.39 2.43
N SER A 56 3.24 2.56 3.03
CA SER A 56 4.51 2.90 3.69
C SER A 56 4.64 2.22 5.06
N TRP A 57 5.80 2.29 5.66
CA TRP A 57 6.05 1.86 7.04
C TRP A 57 6.39 3.07 7.91
N PRO A 58 6.27 2.96 9.25
CA PRO A 58 6.65 4.04 10.15
C PRO A 58 8.15 4.32 10.03
N ASP A 59 8.50 5.52 9.58
CA ASP A 59 9.88 5.98 9.37
C ASP A 59 10.23 7.23 10.22
N GLY A 60 9.32 7.60 11.12
CA GLY A 60 9.47 8.79 11.96
C GLY A 60 9.04 10.09 11.28
N SER A 61 8.58 10.04 10.03
CA SER A 61 8.06 11.21 9.32
C SER A 61 6.55 11.43 9.57
N ASN A 62 6.06 12.57 9.09
CA ASN A 62 4.65 12.91 9.07
C ASN A 62 3.97 12.51 7.75
N LYS A 63 4.54 11.55 7.03
CA LYS A 63 4.04 11.10 5.72
C LYS A 63 3.52 9.67 5.77
N PHE A 64 2.56 9.39 4.90
CA PHE A 64 2.13 8.02 4.60
C PHE A 64 1.80 7.88 3.12
N GLU A 65 1.93 6.67 2.63
CA GLU A 65 1.68 6.32 1.24
C GLU A 65 0.49 5.38 1.12
N LEU A 66 -0.35 5.64 0.12
CA LEU A 66 -1.41 4.74 -0.33
C LEU A 66 -1.15 4.33 -1.77
N ILE A 67 -1.26 3.05 -2.10
CA ILE A 67 -1.36 2.60 -3.48
C ILE A 67 -2.83 2.33 -3.80
N ILE A 68 -3.31 2.91 -4.88
CA ILE A 68 -4.74 2.87 -5.23
C ILE A 68 -4.88 2.36 -6.65
N THR A 69 -5.78 1.39 -6.83
CA THR A 69 -6.13 0.87 -8.14
C THR A 69 -7.26 1.71 -8.76
N TYR A 70 -7.09 2.11 -10.02
CA TYR A 70 -8.17 2.73 -10.78
C TYR A 70 -9.34 1.77 -10.98
N LEU A 71 -10.51 2.20 -10.58
CA LEU A 71 -11.77 1.48 -10.78
C LEU A 71 -12.72 2.38 -11.57
N LYS A 72 -13.08 1.97 -12.78
CA LYS A 72 -14.05 2.70 -13.61
C LYS A 72 -15.41 2.76 -12.88
N GLY A 73 -15.96 3.97 -12.74
CA GLY A 73 -17.16 4.23 -11.95
C GLY A 73 -16.92 4.35 -10.45
N GLY A 74 -15.70 4.15 -9.98
CA GLY A 74 -15.33 4.30 -8.58
C GLY A 74 -15.08 5.77 -8.24
N LYS A 75 -16.01 6.44 -7.56
CA LYS A 75 -15.95 7.89 -7.28
C LYS A 75 -14.58 8.36 -6.76
N MET A 76 -14.00 7.68 -5.74
CA MET A 76 -12.70 8.09 -5.18
C MET A 76 -11.56 7.87 -6.16
N SER A 77 -11.50 6.71 -6.82
CA SER A 77 -10.40 6.42 -7.75
C SER A 77 -10.47 7.30 -9.02
N GLU A 78 -11.68 7.59 -9.51
CA GLU A 78 -11.84 8.53 -10.63
C GLU A 78 -11.37 9.94 -10.26
N TYR A 79 -11.75 10.43 -9.08
CA TYR A 79 -11.27 11.71 -8.58
C TYR A 79 -9.74 11.74 -8.46
N LEU A 80 -9.16 10.76 -7.76
CA LEU A 80 -7.72 10.71 -7.53
C LEU A 80 -6.89 10.61 -8.82
N PHE A 81 -7.39 9.88 -9.83
CA PHE A 81 -6.65 9.66 -11.07
C PHE A 81 -6.84 10.75 -12.13
N ASN A 82 -7.98 11.46 -12.12
CA ASN A 82 -8.31 12.40 -13.17
C ASN A 82 -8.25 13.88 -12.73
N GLU A 83 -8.41 14.16 -11.43
CA GLU A 83 -8.63 15.50 -10.93
C GLU A 83 -7.66 15.93 -9.83
N ALA A 84 -7.29 14.99 -8.92
CA ALA A 84 -6.41 15.29 -7.81
C ALA A 84 -4.99 15.66 -8.28
N LYS A 85 -4.39 16.60 -7.60
CA LYS A 85 -3.05 17.10 -7.89
C LYS A 85 -2.27 17.34 -6.60
N VAL A 86 -0.96 17.40 -6.71
CA VAL A 86 -0.07 17.81 -5.61
C VAL A 86 -0.48 19.18 -5.10
N GLY A 87 -0.59 19.30 -3.79
CA GLY A 87 -1.09 20.47 -3.07
C GLY A 87 -2.56 20.37 -2.64
N ASP A 88 -3.32 19.40 -3.16
CA ASP A 88 -4.71 19.21 -2.71
C ASP A 88 -4.75 18.68 -1.27
N GLU A 89 -5.76 19.16 -0.53
CA GLU A 89 -5.99 18.76 0.85
C GLU A 89 -7.07 17.67 0.93
N PHE A 90 -6.79 16.68 1.78
CA PHE A 90 -7.69 15.58 2.10
C PHE A 90 -7.82 15.46 3.61
N ALA A 91 -9.02 15.16 4.08
CA ALA A 91 -9.16 14.69 5.45
C ALA A 91 -8.93 13.18 5.50
N TYR A 92 -8.51 12.67 6.64
CA TYR A 92 -8.44 11.23 6.88
C TYR A 92 -8.79 10.91 8.34
N ASN A 93 -9.33 9.72 8.55
CA ASN A 93 -9.56 9.13 9.85
C ASN A 93 -8.63 7.92 10.03
N GLY A 94 -8.05 7.77 11.20
CA GLY A 94 -7.10 6.71 11.50
C GLY A 94 -5.73 7.23 11.93
N PRO A 95 -4.71 6.40 11.95
CA PRO A 95 -4.67 4.99 11.53
C PRO A 95 -5.58 4.08 12.36
N MET A 96 -6.11 3.01 11.75
CA MET A 96 -7.00 2.06 12.42
C MET A 96 -6.86 0.65 11.80
N GLY A 97 -7.42 -0.36 12.47
CA GLY A 97 -7.42 -1.74 12.00
C GLY A 97 -6.52 -2.65 12.82
N ILE A 98 -6.82 -3.94 12.75
CA ILE A 98 -6.18 -5.02 13.53
C ILE A 98 -5.42 -6.01 12.65
N PHE A 99 -5.34 -5.76 11.34
CA PHE A 99 -4.59 -6.60 10.40
C PHE A 99 -3.10 -6.23 10.47
N THR A 100 -2.42 -6.76 11.49
CA THR A 100 -1.02 -6.45 11.79
C THR A 100 -0.19 -7.73 11.84
N LEU A 101 1.13 -7.57 11.86
CA LEU A 101 2.04 -8.71 12.05
C LEU A 101 1.73 -9.42 13.38
N PRO A 102 1.76 -10.76 13.40
CA PRO A 102 1.69 -11.50 14.65
C PRO A 102 2.96 -11.29 15.49
N GLU A 103 2.86 -11.56 16.78
CA GLU A 103 4.03 -11.69 17.64
C GLU A 103 4.84 -12.96 17.27
N ASN A 104 6.11 -13.00 17.63
CA ASN A 104 7.01 -14.15 17.47
C ASN A 104 7.16 -14.57 15.99
N LEU A 105 7.58 -13.64 15.13
CA LEU A 105 7.80 -13.91 13.71
C LEU A 105 8.90 -14.95 13.46
N GLU A 106 9.85 -15.09 14.36
CA GLU A 106 10.92 -16.10 14.33
C GLU A 106 10.43 -17.53 14.58
N GLU A 107 9.24 -17.71 15.12
CA GLU A 107 8.66 -19.01 15.40
C GLU A 107 7.66 -19.48 14.33
N ARG A 108 7.27 -18.60 13.39
CA ARG A 108 6.17 -18.83 12.46
C ARG A 108 6.58 -18.70 11.00
N ASP A 109 6.08 -19.60 10.18
CA ASP A 109 6.10 -19.41 8.74
C ASP A 109 4.91 -18.52 8.34
N ILE A 110 5.18 -17.45 7.61
CA ILE A 110 4.20 -16.44 7.20
C ILE A 110 3.98 -16.52 5.69
N PHE A 111 2.73 -16.63 5.28
CA PHE A 111 2.33 -16.58 3.88
C PHE A 111 1.45 -15.38 3.64
N PHE A 112 1.94 -14.44 2.86
CA PHE A 112 1.18 -13.32 2.34
C PHE A 112 0.63 -13.66 0.96
N VAL A 113 -0.63 -13.32 0.69
CA VAL A 113 -1.25 -13.51 -0.62
C VAL A 113 -1.93 -12.22 -1.03
N ALA A 114 -1.54 -11.66 -2.16
CA ALA A 114 -2.05 -10.37 -2.62
C ALA A 114 -2.29 -10.33 -4.12
N THR A 115 -3.16 -9.40 -4.53
CA THR A 115 -3.33 -8.96 -5.91
C THR A 115 -3.53 -7.45 -5.95
N GLY A 116 -3.05 -6.79 -7.00
CA GLY A 116 -3.24 -5.35 -7.19
C GLY A 116 -2.78 -4.52 -5.99
N SER A 117 -3.58 -3.51 -5.61
CA SER A 117 -3.30 -2.67 -4.44
C SER A 117 -3.41 -3.40 -3.08
N GLY A 118 -3.88 -4.66 -3.06
CA GLY A 118 -3.87 -5.50 -1.85
C GLY A 118 -2.47 -5.82 -1.32
N VAL A 119 -1.42 -5.50 -2.05
CA VAL A 119 -0.03 -5.58 -1.59
C VAL A 119 0.31 -4.54 -0.50
N SER A 120 -0.48 -3.47 -0.37
CA SER A 120 -0.24 -2.34 0.55
C SER A 120 0.16 -2.76 1.97
N PRO A 121 -0.67 -3.54 2.70
CA PRO A 121 -0.34 -3.89 4.08
C PRO A 121 0.94 -4.74 4.17
N PHE A 122 1.18 -5.61 3.19
CA PHE A 122 2.36 -6.47 3.18
C PHE A 122 3.64 -5.68 2.87
N ARG A 123 3.57 -4.69 1.97
CA ARG A 123 4.67 -3.77 1.74
C ARG A 123 5.04 -3.01 3.01
N SER A 124 4.04 -2.49 3.72
CA SER A 124 4.23 -1.82 5.01
C SER A 124 4.90 -2.73 6.04
N MET A 125 4.44 -3.98 6.16
CA MET A 125 4.99 -4.99 7.06
C MET A 125 6.44 -5.35 6.71
N LEU A 126 6.72 -5.62 5.43
CA LEU A 126 8.06 -5.98 4.95
C LEU A 126 9.05 -4.83 5.12
N GLY A 127 8.63 -3.60 4.79
CA GLY A 127 9.45 -2.41 5.00
C GLY A 127 9.80 -2.19 6.48
N HIS A 128 8.84 -2.43 7.37
CA HIS A 128 9.09 -2.37 8.81
C HIS A 128 10.05 -3.45 9.29
N ILE A 129 9.88 -4.70 8.84
CA ILE A 129 10.79 -5.81 9.17
C ILE A 129 12.20 -5.49 8.72
N ALA A 130 12.38 -5.04 7.46
CA ALA A 130 13.69 -4.73 6.90
C ALA A 130 14.39 -3.59 7.66
N ASN A 131 13.68 -2.49 7.91
CA ASN A 131 14.26 -1.30 8.55
C ASN A 131 14.55 -1.51 10.04
N SER A 132 13.68 -2.23 10.73
CA SER A 132 13.83 -2.53 12.17
C SER A 132 14.63 -3.80 12.44
N LYS A 133 15.07 -4.51 11.39
CA LYS A 133 15.84 -5.77 11.46
C LYS A 133 15.16 -6.80 12.37
N ILE A 134 13.83 -6.92 12.24
CA ILE A 134 13.05 -7.86 13.06
C ILE A 134 13.41 -9.30 12.65
N PRO A 135 13.75 -10.18 13.59
CA PRO A 135 13.99 -11.58 13.29
C PRO A 135 12.75 -12.27 12.72
N THR A 136 12.92 -13.06 11.68
CA THR A 136 11.83 -13.79 11.03
C THR A 136 12.24 -15.23 10.74
N LYS A 137 11.28 -16.15 10.75
CA LYS A 137 11.52 -17.54 10.32
C LYS A 137 11.48 -17.61 8.79
N ASN A 138 10.33 -17.84 8.21
CA ASN A 138 10.15 -17.82 6.75
C ASN A 138 8.98 -16.92 6.41
N ILE A 139 9.15 -16.07 5.41
CA ILE A 139 8.08 -15.23 4.86
C ILE A 139 8.01 -15.46 3.35
N LYS A 140 6.81 -15.72 2.82
CA LYS A 140 6.56 -15.75 1.38
C LYS A 140 5.44 -14.79 1.03
N LEU A 141 5.64 -14.00 -0.02
CA LEU A 141 4.60 -13.17 -0.61
C LEU A 141 4.26 -13.69 -2.01
N PHE A 142 3.08 -14.29 -2.14
CA PHE A 142 2.50 -14.64 -3.43
C PHE A 142 1.72 -13.43 -3.96
N PHE A 143 2.15 -12.92 -5.11
CA PHE A 143 1.53 -11.76 -5.73
C PHE A 143 0.96 -12.10 -7.10
N GLY A 144 -0.37 -12.17 -7.20
CA GLY A 144 -1.08 -12.45 -8.45
C GLY A 144 -1.33 -11.19 -9.27
N THR A 145 -0.98 -11.22 -10.56
CA THR A 145 -1.33 -10.16 -11.50
C THR A 145 -1.51 -10.72 -12.93
N ARG A 146 -1.83 -9.86 -13.90
CA ARG A 146 -2.07 -10.30 -15.28
C ARG A 146 -0.78 -10.40 -16.09
N THR A 147 0.01 -9.35 -16.05
CA THR A 147 1.26 -9.22 -16.81
C THR A 147 2.37 -8.65 -15.95
N GLU A 148 3.62 -8.79 -16.37
CA GLU A 148 4.77 -8.24 -15.65
C GLU A 148 4.66 -6.73 -15.43
N LYS A 149 4.17 -5.99 -16.41
CA LYS A 149 3.98 -4.53 -16.34
C LYS A 149 2.93 -4.07 -15.31
N ASP A 150 2.12 -5.01 -14.82
CA ASP A 150 1.10 -4.74 -13.81
C ASP A 150 1.59 -5.04 -12.38
N ILE A 151 2.86 -5.42 -12.20
CA ILE A 151 3.46 -5.69 -10.89
C ILE A 151 3.88 -4.36 -10.25
N PRO A 152 3.22 -3.90 -9.18
CA PRO A 152 3.68 -2.73 -8.44
C PRO A 152 4.84 -3.11 -7.53
N TYR A 153 5.75 -2.16 -7.28
CA TYR A 153 6.89 -2.30 -6.37
C TYR A 153 7.84 -3.47 -6.66
N TYR A 154 7.93 -3.94 -7.92
CA TYR A 154 8.71 -5.13 -8.25
C TYR A 154 10.14 -5.06 -7.75
N GLU A 155 10.89 -4.01 -8.10
CA GLU A 155 12.28 -3.84 -7.69
C GLU A 155 12.43 -3.69 -6.16
N GLU A 156 11.47 -3.07 -5.51
CA GLU A 156 11.49 -2.91 -4.06
C GLU A 156 11.26 -4.26 -3.36
N MET A 157 10.33 -5.09 -3.85
CA MET A 157 10.13 -6.45 -3.33
C MET A 157 11.36 -7.33 -3.53
N LYS A 158 12.03 -7.23 -4.68
CA LYS A 158 13.32 -7.90 -4.94
C LYS A 158 14.44 -7.39 -4.02
N ASN A 159 14.38 -6.13 -3.62
CA ASN A 159 15.30 -5.57 -2.65
C ASN A 159 15.02 -6.06 -1.22
N PHE A 160 13.76 -6.22 -0.84
CA PHE A 160 13.41 -6.85 0.44
C PHE A 160 13.90 -8.30 0.54
N GLU A 161 13.92 -9.09 -0.55
CA GLU A 161 14.52 -10.42 -0.57
C GLU A 161 16.01 -10.40 -0.19
N LYS A 162 16.73 -9.33 -0.51
CA LYS A 162 18.14 -9.16 -0.14
C LYS A 162 18.34 -8.70 1.30
N GLN A 163 17.35 -8.00 1.87
CA GLN A 163 17.45 -7.39 3.20
C GLN A 163 16.86 -8.26 4.31
N ILE A 164 15.83 -9.05 3.99
CA ILE A 164 15.13 -9.88 4.97
C ILE A 164 15.55 -11.33 4.74
N PRO A 165 16.32 -11.92 5.66
CA PRO A 165 16.64 -13.34 5.59
C PRO A 165 15.37 -14.20 5.51
N ASN A 166 15.37 -15.21 4.64
CA ASN A 166 14.24 -16.13 4.45
C ASN A 166 12.93 -15.50 3.97
N PHE A 167 12.99 -14.32 3.34
CA PHE A 167 11.87 -13.78 2.58
C PHE A 167 11.96 -14.21 1.11
N GLU A 168 10.86 -14.65 0.55
CA GLU A 168 10.72 -15.03 -0.86
C GLU A 168 9.54 -14.29 -1.49
N TYR A 169 9.78 -13.56 -2.58
CA TYR A 169 8.77 -12.90 -3.37
C TYR A 169 8.42 -13.75 -4.59
N VAL A 170 7.16 -14.15 -4.68
CA VAL A 170 6.62 -15.09 -5.68
C VAL A 170 5.55 -14.41 -6.52
N PRO A 171 5.92 -13.59 -7.54
CA PRO A 171 4.93 -13.05 -8.46
C PRO A 171 4.41 -14.15 -9.39
N CYS A 172 3.09 -14.19 -9.58
CA CYS A 172 2.36 -15.14 -10.42
C CYS A 172 1.61 -14.39 -11.51
N LEU A 173 1.89 -14.70 -12.78
CA LEU A 173 1.25 -14.08 -13.94
C LEU A 173 0.19 -14.98 -14.54
N SER A 174 -1.01 -14.44 -14.80
CA SER A 174 -2.15 -15.20 -15.33
C SER A 174 -2.37 -15.03 -16.83
N ARG A 175 -1.72 -14.06 -17.48
CA ARG A 175 -1.93 -13.76 -18.92
C ARG A 175 -0.63 -13.62 -19.71
N GLU A 176 0.49 -13.90 -19.10
CA GLU A 176 1.81 -13.78 -19.71
C GLU A 176 2.69 -14.95 -19.26
N LYS A 177 3.49 -15.47 -20.16
CA LYS A 177 4.54 -16.45 -19.80
C LYS A 177 5.80 -15.69 -19.44
N TRP A 178 6.38 -16.02 -18.31
CA TRP A 178 7.66 -15.48 -17.91
C TRP A 178 8.48 -16.55 -17.15
N GLU A 179 9.74 -16.28 -16.88
CA GLU A 179 10.65 -17.24 -16.22
C GLU A 179 10.32 -17.53 -14.75
N GLY A 180 9.38 -16.79 -14.18
CA GLY A 180 8.90 -16.99 -12.81
C GLY A 180 7.74 -17.98 -12.71
N HIS A 181 6.80 -17.68 -11.78
CA HIS A 181 5.64 -18.55 -11.53
C HIS A 181 4.45 -18.15 -12.40
N ASN A 182 3.85 -19.12 -13.04
CA ASN A 182 2.61 -18.95 -13.80
C ASN A 182 1.44 -19.47 -12.98
N GLY A 183 0.38 -18.64 -12.90
CA GLY A 183 -0.88 -19.01 -12.30
C GLY A 183 -1.80 -19.76 -13.28
#